data_68c477731b45f328e2129fce920bff41
#
_entry.id   68c477731b45f328e2129fce920bff41
#
_cell.length_a   1.000
_cell.length_b   1.000
_cell.length_c   1.000
_cell.angle_alpha   90.00
_cell.angle_beta   90.00
_cell.angle_gamma   90.00
#
_symmetry.space_group_name_H-M   'P 1'
#
loop_
_entity.id
_entity.type
_entity.pdbx_description
1 polymer ?
#
loop_
_entity_poly.entity_id
_entity_poly.type
_entity_poly.pdbx_seq_one_letter_code
_entity_poly.pdbx_strand_id
1 'polypeptide(L)'
;MDEIDWAARWRRLVEDRASLASGHADCGYWDRRARSFARSTHARADEFMRVLEPYLSPRKTLIDVGAGTGRHTNPLAERLEWVTAIEPSEGMRSHIASRDNVTVVASTWEDAEVAPADLVICSHVLYGVADPVTFIAKLERAARERVFVMMRETDLPHPVAEIRRRLRGETGPRLPRFSELFMLLLEVGIAPDVAFLKYPIMTRYSDMDEALADSRALFGGGWDEAAGRAVLEEILQRDGDELVFDGGVALSGVAHWQPRES
;
A
#
# COMPACT_ATOMS: atom_id res chain seq x y z
N MET A 1 -12.09 -25.35 20.91
CA MET A 1 -11.40 -24.11 20.48
C MET A 1 -12.06 -23.79 19.15
N ASP A 2 -12.88 -22.76 19.13
CA ASP A 2 -13.62 -22.42 17.92
C ASP A 2 -12.63 -22.05 16.82
N GLU A 3 -12.83 -22.58 15.63
CA GLU A 3 -12.01 -22.31 14.46
C GLU A 3 -12.20 -20.82 14.09
N ILE A 4 -11.12 -20.08 13.92
CA ILE A 4 -11.19 -18.65 13.60
C ILE A 4 -11.48 -18.54 12.10
N ASP A 5 -12.59 -17.94 11.75
CA ASP A 5 -12.91 -17.50 10.39
C ASP A 5 -12.10 -16.22 10.07
N TRP A 6 -10.99 -16.39 9.36
CA TRP A 6 -10.08 -15.29 9.03
C TRP A 6 -10.66 -14.33 7.99
N ALA A 7 -11.51 -14.82 7.08
CA ALA A 7 -12.21 -13.98 6.13
C ALA A 7 -13.22 -13.05 6.83
N ALA A 8 -13.99 -13.58 7.79
CA ALA A 8 -14.92 -12.76 8.59
C ALA A 8 -14.16 -11.78 9.51
N ARG A 9 -13.02 -12.20 10.11
CA ARG A 9 -12.18 -11.32 10.90
C ARG A 9 -11.62 -10.17 10.08
N TRP A 10 -11.13 -10.46 8.88
CA TRP A 10 -10.62 -9.46 7.93
C TRP A 10 -11.70 -8.42 7.59
N ARG A 11 -12.88 -8.89 7.18
CA ARG A 11 -14.00 -8.02 6.83
C ARG A 11 -14.35 -7.06 7.96
N ARG A 12 -14.42 -7.55 9.20
CA ARG A 12 -14.65 -6.69 10.38
C ARG A 12 -13.61 -5.59 10.54
N LEU A 13 -12.32 -5.90 10.38
CA LEU A 13 -11.26 -4.89 10.47
C LEU A 13 -11.40 -3.80 9.40
N VAL A 14 -11.82 -4.17 8.18
CA VAL A 14 -12.06 -3.21 7.09
C VAL A 14 -13.31 -2.35 7.36
N GLU A 15 -14.40 -2.96 7.83
CA GLU A 15 -15.66 -2.28 8.15
C GLU A 15 -15.49 -1.32 9.35
N ASP A 16 -14.81 -1.73 10.41
CA ASP A 16 -14.50 -0.89 11.57
C ASP A 16 -13.70 0.36 11.14
N ARG A 17 -12.75 0.18 10.23
CA ARG A 17 -12.01 1.33 9.66
C ARG A 17 -12.92 2.24 8.84
N ALA A 18 -13.77 1.70 7.98
CA ALA A 18 -14.66 2.48 7.13
C ALA A 18 -15.64 3.32 7.96
N SER A 19 -16.12 2.80 9.08
CA SER A 19 -17.02 3.50 10.00
C SER A 19 -16.36 4.70 10.70
N LEU A 20 -15.04 4.63 10.95
CA LEU A 20 -14.26 5.68 11.62
C LEU A 20 -13.64 6.69 10.65
N ALA A 21 -13.52 6.32 9.39
CA ALA A 21 -12.88 7.13 8.35
C ALA A 21 -13.93 7.75 7.43
N SER A 22 -14.36 8.96 7.73
CA SER A 22 -15.12 9.76 6.75
C SER A 22 -14.22 10.05 5.54
N GLY A 23 -14.40 9.30 4.44
CA GLY A 23 -13.87 9.64 3.12
C GLY A 23 -12.50 9.07 2.71
N HIS A 24 -11.98 8.01 3.33
CA HIS A 24 -10.64 7.47 3.01
C HIS A 24 -10.60 6.42 1.87
N ALA A 25 -11.74 6.08 1.26
CA ALA A 25 -11.82 5.02 0.25
C ALA A 25 -11.99 5.53 -1.19
N ASP A 26 -12.00 6.86 -1.41
CA ASP A 26 -12.20 7.41 -2.74
C ASP A 26 -10.88 7.76 -3.46
N CYS A 27 -10.92 7.76 -4.80
CA CYS A 27 -9.78 8.16 -5.63
C CYS A 27 -9.29 9.57 -5.27
N GLY A 28 -10.16 10.48 -4.84
CA GLY A 28 -9.83 11.83 -4.44
C GLY A 28 -8.89 11.92 -3.23
N TYR A 29 -8.92 10.93 -2.33
CA TYR A 29 -7.94 10.83 -1.24
C TYR A 29 -6.52 10.64 -1.78
N TRP A 30 -6.34 9.68 -2.69
CA TRP A 30 -5.04 9.38 -3.28
C TRP A 30 -4.56 10.47 -4.24
N ASP A 31 -5.48 11.10 -4.98
CA ASP A 31 -5.16 12.23 -5.88
C ASP A 31 -4.53 13.39 -5.11
N ARG A 32 -5.08 13.75 -3.95
CA ARG A 32 -4.54 14.82 -3.09
C ARG A 32 -3.16 14.49 -2.52
N ARG A 33 -2.86 13.21 -2.30
CA ARG A 33 -1.60 12.75 -1.68
C ARG A 33 -0.53 12.33 -2.67
N ALA A 34 -0.83 12.26 -3.95
CA ALA A 34 0.07 11.70 -4.95
C ALA A 34 1.47 12.32 -4.91
N ARG A 35 1.58 13.65 -4.78
CA ARG A 35 2.87 14.35 -4.74
C ARG A 35 3.71 14.02 -3.50
N SER A 36 3.13 14.11 -2.29
CA SER A 36 3.83 13.77 -1.05
C SER A 36 4.18 12.29 -0.99
N PHE A 37 3.29 11.44 -1.48
CA PHE A 37 3.52 10.00 -1.56
C PHE A 37 4.68 9.66 -2.51
N ALA A 38 4.74 10.27 -3.70
CA ALA A 38 5.83 10.09 -4.66
C ALA A 38 7.18 10.46 -4.04
N ARG A 39 7.30 11.63 -3.39
CA ARG A 39 8.53 12.06 -2.70
C ARG A 39 8.96 11.08 -1.60
N SER A 40 8.00 10.61 -0.80
CA SER A 40 8.27 9.72 0.33
C SER A 40 8.66 8.30 -0.09
N THR A 41 8.22 7.83 -1.26
CA THR A 41 8.40 6.44 -1.71
C THR A 41 9.59 6.25 -2.65
N HIS A 42 9.87 7.20 -3.53
CA HIS A 42 10.94 7.05 -4.53
C HIS A 42 12.36 7.17 -3.93
N ALA A 43 12.49 7.76 -2.75
CA ALA A 43 13.79 7.93 -2.07
C ALA A 43 14.30 6.68 -1.33
N ARG A 44 13.61 5.53 -1.41
CA ARG A 44 13.91 4.35 -0.59
C ARG A 44 14.54 3.23 -1.40
N ALA A 45 15.55 2.56 -0.81
CA ALA A 45 15.94 1.24 -1.25
C ALA A 45 14.73 0.31 -1.22
N ASP A 46 14.46 -0.38 -2.31
CA ASP A 46 13.28 -1.22 -2.44
C ASP A 46 13.60 -2.67 -2.09
N GLU A 47 13.44 -3.01 -0.82
CA GLU A 47 13.68 -4.37 -0.33
C GLU A 47 12.72 -5.38 -1.00
N PHE A 48 11.53 -4.94 -1.45
CA PHE A 48 10.61 -5.80 -2.18
C PHE A 48 11.18 -6.25 -3.52
N MET A 49 11.92 -5.37 -4.21
CA MET A 49 12.61 -5.73 -5.46
C MET A 49 13.60 -6.88 -5.27
N ARG A 50 14.23 -7.01 -4.09
CA ARG A 50 15.12 -8.15 -3.78
C ARG A 50 14.39 -9.47 -3.70
N VAL A 51 13.13 -9.47 -3.22
CA VAL A 51 12.29 -10.67 -3.19
C VAL A 51 11.87 -11.08 -4.60
N LEU A 52 11.63 -10.11 -5.49
CA LEU A 52 11.25 -10.35 -6.88
C LEU A 52 12.44 -10.83 -7.73
N GLU A 53 13.66 -10.40 -7.40
CA GLU A 53 14.87 -10.61 -8.19
C GLU A 53 15.04 -12.01 -8.79
N PRO A 54 14.88 -13.12 -8.04
CA PRO A 54 15.06 -14.47 -8.56
C PRO A 54 14.05 -14.88 -9.64
N TYR A 55 12.94 -14.13 -9.75
CA TYR A 55 11.82 -14.45 -10.62
C TYR A 55 11.77 -13.56 -11.88
N LEU A 56 12.60 -12.50 -11.94
CA LEU A 56 12.62 -11.57 -13.07
C LEU A 56 13.39 -12.14 -14.26
N SER A 57 12.92 -11.85 -15.47
CA SER A 57 13.60 -12.15 -16.73
C SER A 57 13.11 -11.20 -17.81
N PRO A 58 13.97 -10.77 -18.77
CA PRO A 58 13.58 -9.87 -19.86
C PRO A 58 12.47 -10.38 -20.79
N ARG A 59 12.10 -11.65 -20.68
CA ARG A 59 11.00 -12.25 -21.46
C ARG A 59 9.70 -12.38 -20.68
N LYS A 60 9.68 -11.95 -19.42
CA LYS A 60 8.49 -12.09 -18.56
C LYS A 60 7.63 -10.83 -18.58
N THR A 61 6.36 -11.06 -18.39
CA THR A 61 5.32 -10.04 -18.23
C THR A 61 4.90 -9.93 -16.77
N LEU A 62 4.43 -8.76 -16.37
CA LEU A 62 4.00 -8.52 -14.99
C LEU A 62 2.75 -7.65 -14.94
N ILE A 63 1.87 -7.95 -13.97
CA ILE A 63 0.78 -7.08 -13.55
C ILE A 63 1.14 -6.48 -12.20
N ASP A 64 1.11 -5.13 -12.09
CA ASP A 64 1.27 -4.38 -10.85
C ASP A 64 -0.11 -3.88 -10.39
N VAL A 65 -0.67 -4.52 -9.38
CA VAL A 65 -2.01 -4.23 -8.85
C VAL A 65 -1.92 -3.14 -7.78
N GLY A 66 -2.60 -2.01 -8.03
CA GLY A 66 -2.48 -0.82 -7.21
C GLY A 66 -1.11 -0.17 -7.36
N ALA A 67 -0.71 0.08 -8.61
CA ALA A 67 0.64 0.54 -8.98
C ALA A 67 1.03 1.89 -8.36
N GLY A 68 0.06 2.66 -7.88
CA GLY A 68 0.28 3.95 -7.25
C GLY A 68 1.06 4.91 -8.14
N THR A 69 2.14 5.46 -7.63
CA THR A 69 3.02 6.37 -8.37
C THR A 69 4.05 5.65 -9.27
N GLY A 70 3.89 4.35 -9.50
CA GLY A 70 4.79 3.56 -10.33
C GLY A 70 6.11 3.17 -9.64
N ARG A 71 6.13 3.15 -8.32
CA ARG A 71 7.32 2.79 -7.54
C ARG A 71 7.94 1.47 -7.98
N HIS A 72 7.13 0.44 -8.23
CA HIS A 72 7.58 -0.85 -8.72
C HIS A 72 7.50 -0.94 -10.25
N THR A 73 6.42 -0.42 -10.84
CA THR A 73 6.21 -0.39 -12.30
C THR A 73 7.42 0.18 -13.04
N ASN A 74 7.90 1.37 -12.63
CA ASN A 74 8.96 2.07 -13.37
C ASN A 74 10.29 1.28 -13.44
N PRO A 75 10.87 0.77 -12.33
CA PRO A 75 12.09 -0.02 -12.39
C PRO A 75 11.86 -1.42 -12.98
N LEU A 76 10.68 -2.02 -12.84
CA LEU A 76 10.36 -3.31 -13.42
C LEU A 76 10.23 -3.24 -14.94
N ALA A 77 9.72 -2.15 -15.49
CA ALA A 77 9.64 -1.92 -16.93
C ALA A 77 11.03 -1.87 -17.62
N GLU A 78 12.10 -1.60 -16.89
CA GLU A 78 13.48 -1.65 -17.41
C GLU A 78 14.03 -3.08 -17.53
N ARG A 79 13.34 -4.05 -16.94
CA ARG A 79 13.84 -5.41 -16.72
C ARG A 79 12.94 -6.51 -17.30
N LEU A 80 11.73 -6.15 -17.67
CA LEU A 80 10.69 -7.09 -18.14
C LEU A 80 10.26 -6.74 -19.55
N GLU A 81 9.66 -7.73 -20.23
CA GLU A 81 9.10 -7.56 -21.57
C GLU A 81 7.94 -6.57 -21.55
N TRP A 82 7.03 -6.72 -20.59
CA TRP A 82 5.83 -5.87 -20.46
C TRP A 82 5.37 -5.75 -19.01
N VAL A 83 4.90 -4.57 -18.64
CA VAL A 83 4.26 -4.31 -17.34
C VAL A 83 2.88 -3.71 -17.55
N THR A 84 1.86 -4.34 -16.96
CA THR A 84 0.49 -3.77 -16.87
C THR A 84 0.29 -3.21 -15.49
N ALA A 85 0.20 -1.88 -15.38
CA ALA A 85 -0.02 -1.16 -14.13
C ALA A 85 -1.51 -0.85 -13.96
N ILE A 86 -2.12 -1.34 -12.88
CA ILE A 86 -3.53 -1.09 -12.57
C ILE A 86 -3.60 -0.12 -11.40
N GLU A 87 -4.18 1.07 -11.61
CA GLU A 87 -4.28 2.12 -10.60
C GLU A 87 -5.49 3.01 -10.86
N PRO A 88 -6.47 3.11 -9.95
CA PRO A 88 -7.68 3.89 -10.16
C PRO A 88 -7.48 5.41 -10.02
N SER A 89 -6.49 5.88 -9.23
CA SER A 89 -6.26 7.31 -8.97
C SER A 89 -5.53 7.97 -10.13
N GLU A 90 -6.09 9.03 -10.71
CA GLU A 90 -5.46 9.80 -11.78
C GLU A 90 -4.19 10.50 -11.29
N GLY A 91 -4.24 11.09 -10.10
CA GLY A 91 -3.09 11.75 -9.50
C GLY A 91 -1.92 10.80 -9.30
N MET A 92 -2.19 9.57 -8.85
CA MET A 92 -1.16 8.53 -8.71
C MET A 92 -0.60 8.12 -10.07
N ARG A 93 -1.47 7.79 -11.03
CA ARG A 93 -1.06 7.36 -12.38
C ARG A 93 -0.19 8.38 -13.10
N SER A 94 -0.39 9.68 -12.85
CA SER A 94 0.40 10.74 -13.49
C SER A 94 1.90 10.68 -13.22
N HIS A 95 2.33 9.91 -12.21
CA HIS A 95 3.73 9.67 -11.86
C HIS A 95 4.31 8.40 -12.50
N ILE A 96 3.49 7.54 -13.12
CA ILE A 96 3.98 6.35 -13.84
C ILE A 96 4.65 6.83 -15.13
N ALA A 97 5.89 6.43 -15.32
CA ALA A 97 6.65 6.83 -16.51
C ALA A 97 5.99 6.26 -17.79
N SER A 98 5.79 7.13 -18.77
CA SER A 98 5.35 6.67 -20.11
C SER A 98 6.47 5.90 -20.79
N ARG A 99 6.23 4.63 -21.11
CA ARG A 99 7.16 3.72 -21.79
C ARG A 99 6.41 2.82 -22.77
N ASP A 100 7.06 2.40 -23.83
CA ASP A 100 6.44 1.57 -24.88
C ASP A 100 6.01 0.19 -24.36
N ASN A 101 6.63 -0.29 -23.29
CA ASN A 101 6.36 -1.58 -22.66
C ASN A 101 5.57 -1.47 -21.35
N VAL A 102 4.87 -0.35 -21.12
CA VAL A 102 3.99 -0.16 -19.97
C VAL A 102 2.57 0.17 -20.42
N THR A 103 1.61 -0.65 -20.00
CA THR A 103 0.18 -0.34 -20.14
C THR A 103 -0.35 0.11 -18.80
N VAL A 104 -0.99 1.30 -18.75
CA VAL A 104 -1.65 1.81 -17.54
C VAL A 104 -3.15 1.65 -17.68
N VAL A 105 -3.75 0.90 -16.76
CA VAL A 105 -5.20 0.62 -16.69
C VAL A 105 -5.80 1.45 -15.56
N ALA A 106 -6.68 2.40 -15.93
CA ALA A 106 -7.37 3.30 -15.00
C ALA A 106 -8.61 2.60 -14.38
N SER A 107 -8.38 1.64 -13.49
CA SER A 107 -9.43 0.82 -12.90
C SER A 107 -9.03 0.35 -11.50
N THR A 108 -10.00 -0.04 -10.68
CA THR A 108 -9.76 -0.89 -9.51
C THR A 108 -9.34 -2.28 -9.96
N TRP A 109 -8.74 -3.07 -9.09
CA TRP A 109 -8.43 -4.47 -9.42
C TRP A 109 -9.69 -5.30 -9.65
N GLU A 110 -10.71 -5.05 -8.85
CA GLU A 110 -11.99 -5.74 -8.92
C GLU A 110 -12.63 -5.63 -10.31
N ASP A 111 -12.56 -4.44 -10.91
CA ASP A 111 -13.20 -4.12 -12.20
C ASP A 111 -12.25 -4.27 -13.40
N ALA A 112 -10.95 -4.37 -13.18
CA ALA A 112 -9.98 -4.46 -14.25
C ALA A 112 -10.11 -5.77 -15.03
N GLU A 113 -10.17 -5.68 -16.37
CA GLU A 113 -10.06 -6.81 -17.27
C GLU A 113 -8.69 -6.77 -17.95
N VAL A 114 -7.83 -7.72 -17.62
CA VAL A 114 -6.47 -7.81 -18.14
C VAL A 114 -6.12 -9.25 -18.53
N ALA A 115 -5.28 -9.38 -19.54
CA ALA A 115 -4.72 -10.68 -19.88
C ALA A 115 -3.77 -11.17 -18.77
N PRO A 116 -3.72 -12.49 -18.49
CA PRO A 116 -2.79 -13.03 -17.51
C PRO A 116 -1.33 -12.72 -17.86
N ALA A 117 -0.53 -12.44 -16.83
CA ALA A 117 0.93 -12.24 -16.94
C ALA A 117 1.70 -13.36 -16.22
N ASP A 118 3.01 -13.41 -16.41
CA ASP A 118 3.84 -14.40 -15.74
C ASP A 118 3.88 -14.14 -14.23
N LEU A 119 4.01 -12.87 -13.85
CA LEU A 119 4.06 -12.43 -12.46
C LEU A 119 2.93 -11.45 -12.14
N VAL A 120 2.37 -11.54 -10.94
CA VAL A 120 1.42 -10.56 -10.40
C VAL A 120 1.95 -10.06 -9.07
N ILE A 121 2.09 -8.75 -8.92
CA ILE A 121 2.44 -8.11 -7.65
C ILE A 121 1.29 -7.27 -7.13
N CYS A 122 1.14 -7.23 -5.80
CA CYS A 122 0.16 -6.43 -5.09
C CYS A 122 0.78 -5.90 -3.79
N SER A 123 1.21 -4.65 -3.80
CA SER A 123 1.99 -4.06 -2.70
C SER A 123 1.19 -3.01 -1.95
N HIS A 124 0.85 -3.28 -0.68
CA HIS A 124 0.15 -2.36 0.21
C HIS A 124 -1.26 -1.92 -0.26
N VAL A 125 -2.01 -2.78 -0.94
CA VAL A 125 -3.34 -2.49 -1.51
C VAL A 125 -4.48 -3.00 -0.62
N LEU A 126 -4.38 -4.21 -0.09
CA LEU A 126 -5.50 -4.95 0.50
C LEU A 126 -6.13 -4.31 1.76
N TYR A 127 -5.57 -3.27 2.34
CA TYR A 127 -6.07 -2.68 3.60
C TYR A 127 -7.53 -2.19 3.58
N GLY A 128 -8.08 -1.93 2.39
CA GLY A 128 -9.46 -1.47 2.21
C GLY A 128 -10.36 -2.49 1.48
N VAL A 129 -9.84 -3.66 1.16
CA VAL A 129 -10.56 -4.70 0.41
C VAL A 129 -11.43 -5.51 1.38
N ALA A 130 -12.76 -5.38 1.25
CA ALA A 130 -13.71 -6.05 2.13
C ALA A 130 -13.84 -7.56 1.83
N ASP A 131 -13.65 -7.97 0.58
CA ASP A 131 -13.64 -9.37 0.14
C ASP A 131 -12.24 -9.79 -0.34
N PRO A 132 -11.33 -10.11 0.58
CA PRO A 132 -9.97 -10.50 0.22
C PRO A 132 -9.90 -11.86 -0.48
N VAL A 133 -10.86 -12.75 -0.26
CA VAL A 133 -10.88 -14.10 -0.87
C VAL A 133 -11.09 -13.99 -2.38
N THR A 134 -12.11 -13.26 -2.82
CA THR A 134 -12.36 -13.02 -4.25
C THR A 134 -11.22 -12.22 -4.89
N PHE A 135 -10.66 -11.25 -4.17
CA PHE A 135 -9.53 -10.45 -4.64
C PHE A 135 -8.30 -11.33 -4.90
N ILE A 136 -7.93 -12.20 -3.94
CA ILE A 136 -6.80 -13.13 -4.04
C ILE A 136 -7.01 -14.16 -5.16
N ALA A 137 -8.21 -14.73 -5.26
CA ALA A 137 -8.56 -15.66 -6.33
C ALA A 137 -8.40 -15.03 -7.72
N LYS A 138 -8.66 -13.72 -7.86
CA LYS A 138 -8.42 -13.00 -9.11
C LYS A 138 -6.92 -12.79 -9.37
N LEU A 139 -6.11 -12.54 -8.33
CA LEU A 139 -4.63 -12.50 -8.47
C LEU A 139 -4.09 -13.83 -9.00
N GLU A 140 -4.56 -14.97 -8.44
CA GLU A 140 -4.15 -16.30 -8.89
C GLU A 140 -4.51 -16.54 -10.36
N ARG A 141 -5.74 -16.24 -10.77
CA ARG A 141 -6.18 -16.42 -12.17
C ARG A 141 -5.40 -15.55 -13.16
N ALA A 142 -4.89 -14.41 -12.71
CA ALA A 142 -4.13 -13.48 -13.53
C ALA A 142 -2.63 -13.80 -13.59
N ALA A 143 -2.12 -14.68 -12.74
CA ALA A 143 -0.73 -15.08 -12.69
C ALA A 143 -0.53 -16.43 -13.40
N ARG A 144 0.50 -16.54 -14.25
CA ARG A 144 0.90 -17.83 -14.84
C ARG A 144 1.93 -18.55 -13.98
N GLU A 145 2.85 -17.81 -13.33
CA GLU A 145 3.96 -18.42 -12.60
C GLU A 145 3.91 -18.09 -11.11
N ARG A 146 3.70 -16.81 -10.74
CA ARG A 146 3.78 -16.43 -9.33
C ARG A 146 3.00 -15.16 -8.98
N VAL A 147 2.39 -15.21 -7.79
CA VAL A 147 1.75 -14.06 -7.12
C VAL A 147 2.64 -13.60 -5.98
N PHE A 148 2.73 -12.27 -5.79
CA PHE A 148 3.40 -11.64 -4.65
C PHE A 148 2.46 -10.63 -4.00
N VAL A 149 2.23 -10.77 -2.71
CA VAL A 149 1.42 -9.81 -1.94
C VAL A 149 2.24 -9.30 -0.76
N MET A 150 2.44 -7.99 -0.70
CA MET A 150 3.14 -7.34 0.40
C MET A 150 2.17 -6.53 1.27
N MET A 151 2.20 -6.78 2.58
CA MET A 151 1.47 -6.01 3.59
C MET A 151 2.33 -5.71 4.82
N ARG A 152 2.01 -4.64 5.52
CA ARG A 152 2.65 -4.32 6.79
C ARG A 152 2.21 -5.29 7.89
N GLU A 153 3.14 -5.61 8.77
CA GLU A 153 2.87 -6.27 10.04
C GLU A 153 2.76 -5.25 11.18
N THR A 154 3.46 -4.14 11.09
CA THR A 154 3.37 -3.04 12.05
C THR A 154 2.49 -1.92 11.54
N ASP A 155 1.88 -1.17 12.45
CA ASP A 155 1.15 0.04 12.08
C ASP A 155 2.09 1.05 11.40
N LEU A 156 1.54 1.85 10.49
CA LEU A 156 2.30 2.90 9.84
C LEU A 156 2.33 4.14 10.75
N PRO A 157 3.48 4.47 11.34
CA PRO A 157 3.61 5.74 12.04
C PRO A 157 3.40 6.90 11.05
N HIS A 158 2.51 7.81 11.44
CA HIS A 158 2.20 9.00 10.65
C HIS A 158 1.98 10.18 11.61
N PRO A 159 2.35 11.41 11.27
CA PRO A 159 2.15 12.57 12.14
C PRO A 159 0.74 12.68 12.70
N VAL A 160 -0.28 12.41 11.87
CA VAL A 160 -1.69 12.46 12.32
C VAL A 160 -2.02 11.47 13.42
N ALA A 161 -1.36 10.32 13.48
CA ALA A 161 -1.58 9.35 14.55
C ALA A 161 -1.11 9.91 15.91
N GLU A 162 0.02 10.61 15.91
CA GLU A 162 0.53 11.29 17.10
C GLU A 162 -0.37 12.46 17.52
N ILE A 163 -0.86 13.23 16.54
CA ILE A 163 -1.84 14.32 16.83
C ILE A 163 -3.11 13.74 17.43
N ARG A 164 -3.69 12.66 16.90
CA ARG A 164 -4.87 12.01 17.47
C ARG A 164 -4.63 11.51 18.89
N ARG A 165 -3.49 10.86 19.10
CA ARG A 165 -3.11 10.36 20.42
C ARG A 165 -3.03 11.47 21.46
N ARG A 166 -2.41 12.61 21.11
CA ARG A 166 -2.26 13.74 22.04
C ARG A 166 -3.55 14.52 22.27
N LEU A 167 -4.34 14.77 21.22
CA LEU A 167 -5.52 15.61 21.31
C LEU A 167 -6.79 14.87 21.75
N ARG A 168 -6.88 13.56 21.44
CA ARG A 168 -8.09 12.76 21.70
C ARG A 168 -7.86 11.54 22.58
N GLY A 169 -6.62 11.17 22.84
CA GLY A 169 -6.31 9.89 23.50
C GLY A 169 -6.60 8.67 22.61
N GLU A 170 -6.82 8.87 21.31
CA GLU A 170 -7.23 7.83 20.39
C GLU A 170 -6.01 7.19 19.69
N THR A 171 -6.01 5.85 19.64
CA THR A 171 -5.24 5.11 18.64
C THR A 171 -6.12 4.92 17.41
N GLY A 172 -5.61 5.20 16.21
CA GLY A 172 -6.39 5.03 14.99
C GLY A 172 -6.95 3.61 14.82
N PRO A 173 -7.89 3.38 13.88
CA PRO A 173 -8.46 2.07 13.63
C PRO A 173 -7.37 1.08 13.24
N ARG A 174 -7.45 -0.13 13.78
CA ARG A 174 -6.55 -1.23 13.40
C ARG A 174 -6.84 -1.66 11.97
N LEU A 175 -5.81 -1.73 11.15
CA LEU A 175 -5.88 -2.28 9.80
C LEU A 175 -5.59 -3.77 9.79
N PRO A 176 -6.07 -4.52 8.79
CA PRO A 176 -5.55 -5.85 8.51
C PRO A 176 -4.03 -5.80 8.37
N ARG A 177 -3.33 -6.76 8.97
CA ARG A 177 -1.87 -6.89 8.93
C ARG A 177 -1.46 -8.07 8.07
N PHE A 178 -0.18 -8.22 7.84
CA PHE A 178 0.37 -9.38 7.14
C PHE A 178 0.01 -10.70 7.81
N SER A 179 0.00 -10.73 9.13
CA SER A 179 -0.40 -11.93 9.91
C SER A 179 -1.84 -12.37 9.59
N GLU A 180 -2.80 -11.44 9.46
CA GLU A 180 -4.16 -11.77 9.04
C GLU A 180 -4.19 -12.28 7.59
N LEU A 181 -3.41 -11.66 6.68
CA LEU A 181 -3.28 -12.15 5.31
C LEU A 181 -2.72 -13.57 5.27
N PHE A 182 -1.66 -13.84 6.02
CA PHE A 182 -1.02 -15.16 6.04
C PHE A 182 -1.99 -16.26 6.51
N MET A 183 -2.72 -16.00 7.60
CA MET A 183 -3.70 -16.94 8.11
C MET A 183 -4.88 -17.14 7.14
N LEU A 184 -5.33 -16.07 6.48
CA LEU A 184 -6.34 -16.15 5.44
C LEU A 184 -5.88 -16.99 4.24
N LEU A 185 -4.64 -16.82 3.79
CA LEU A 185 -4.07 -17.65 2.70
C LEU A 185 -4.09 -19.14 3.07
N LEU A 186 -3.70 -19.49 4.30
CA LEU A 186 -3.77 -20.87 4.77
C LEU A 186 -5.20 -21.40 4.82
N GLU A 187 -6.17 -20.59 5.28
CA GLU A 187 -7.59 -20.94 5.34
C GLU A 187 -8.15 -21.25 3.95
N VAL A 188 -7.76 -20.50 2.92
CA VAL A 188 -8.19 -20.75 1.54
C VAL A 188 -7.32 -21.78 0.80
N GLY A 189 -6.44 -22.49 1.52
CA GLY A 189 -5.62 -23.58 0.98
C GLY A 189 -4.37 -23.11 0.21
N ILE A 190 -3.91 -21.89 0.41
CA ILE A 190 -2.66 -21.37 -0.14
C ILE A 190 -1.59 -21.41 0.94
N ALA A 191 -0.50 -22.16 0.70
CA ALA A 191 0.68 -22.19 1.55
C ALA A 191 1.81 -21.36 0.89
N PRO A 192 1.95 -20.06 1.22
CA PRO A 192 2.92 -19.20 0.55
C PRO A 192 4.32 -19.37 1.12
N ASP A 193 5.34 -19.12 0.31
CA ASP A 193 6.65 -18.70 0.80
C ASP A 193 6.54 -17.31 1.44
N VAL A 194 7.35 -17.03 2.46
CA VAL A 194 7.26 -15.74 3.19
C VAL A 194 8.65 -15.12 3.34
N ALA A 195 8.71 -13.81 3.07
CA ALA A 195 9.87 -12.99 3.39
C ALA A 195 9.44 -11.80 4.26
N PHE A 196 10.26 -11.44 5.27
CA PHE A 196 10.03 -10.25 6.07
C PHE A 196 11.02 -9.15 5.72
N LEU A 197 10.49 -7.95 5.54
CA LEU A 197 11.24 -6.75 5.15
C LEU A 197 11.16 -5.71 6.25
N LYS A 198 12.31 -5.11 6.58
CA LYS A 198 12.41 -3.96 7.50
C LYS A 198 12.88 -2.74 6.71
N TYR A 199 12.18 -1.64 6.85
CA TYR A 199 12.55 -0.40 6.18
C TYR A 199 12.17 0.84 7.02
N PRO A 200 12.95 1.93 6.89
CA PRO A 200 12.64 3.16 7.60
C PRO A 200 11.35 3.78 7.07
N ILE A 201 10.56 4.34 7.97
CA ILE A 201 9.38 5.15 7.65
C ILE A 201 9.73 6.61 7.80
N MET A 202 9.72 7.32 6.68
CA MET A 202 9.95 8.76 6.64
C MET A 202 8.80 9.43 5.90
N THR A 203 8.15 10.40 6.51
CA THR A 203 7.18 11.26 5.82
C THR A 203 7.81 12.62 5.63
N ARG A 204 7.79 13.14 4.38
CA ARG A 204 8.43 14.38 3.99
C ARG A 204 7.40 15.39 3.51
N TYR A 205 7.57 16.63 3.94
CA TYR A 205 6.74 17.78 3.57
C TYR A 205 7.64 18.92 3.09
N SER A 206 7.19 19.67 2.08
CA SER A 206 7.89 20.85 1.61
C SER A 206 7.93 21.94 2.68
N ASP A 207 6.85 22.06 3.46
CA ASP A 207 6.67 23.07 4.48
C ASP A 207 5.62 22.66 5.52
N MET A 208 5.39 23.52 6.50
CA MET A 208 4.41 23.29 7.56
C MET A 208 2.96 23.32 7.04
N ASP A 209 2.67 24.08 6.00
CA ASP A 209 1.31 24.19 5.46
C ASP A 209 0.91 22.88 4.75
N GLU A 210 1.84 22.23 4.04
CA GLU A 210 1.63 20.88 3.49
C GLU A 210 1.41 19.85 4.62
N ALA A 211 2.20 19.90 5.69
CA ALA A 211 2.07 18.99 6.82
C ALA A 211 0.72 19.16 7.56
N LEU A 212 0.27 20.41 7.71
CA LEU A 212 -1.04 20.72 8.28
C LEU A 212 -2.18 20.25 7.38
N ALA A 213 -2.10 20.52 6.08
CA ALA A 213 -3.12 20.12 5.11
C ALA A 213 -3.28 18.58 5.07
N ASP A 214 -2.17 17.83 5.02
CA ASP A 214 -2.17 16.38 5.05
C ASP A 214 -2.74 15.84 6.38
N SER A 215 -2.29 16.38 7.51
CA SER A 215 -2.78 16.00 8.83
C SER A 215 -4.26 16.29 9.01
N ARG A 216 -4.73 17.46 8.59
CA ARG A 216 -6.15 17.85 8.62
C ARG A 216 -7.02 16.90 7.81
N ALA A 217 -6.59 16.56 6.59
CA ALA A 217 -7.31 15.64 5.71
C ALA A 217 -7.48 14.24 6.33
N LEU A 218 -6.50 13.81 7.11
CA LEU A 218 -6.49 12.51 7.77
C LEU A 218 -7.13 12.50 9.16
N PHE A 219 -7.17 13.64 9.87
CA PHE A 219 -7.63 13.72 11.26
C PHE A 219 -9.14 13.47 11.40
N GLY A 220 -9.92 13.93 10.43
CA GLY A 220 -11.38 13.89 10.46
C GLY A 220 -11.99 15.09 11.18
N GLY A 221 -13.26 14.99 11.61
CA GLY A 221 -13.98 16.07 12.24
C GLY A 221 -13.30 16.61 13.51
N GLY A 222 -13.56 17.88 13.86
CA GLY A 222 -13.02 18.52 15.08
C GLY A 222 -11.52 18.82 15.01
N TRP A 223 -10.99 19.09 13.81
CA TRP A 223 -9.61 19.56 13.63
C TRP A 223 -9.40 20.91 14.30
N ASP A 224 -8.40 21.00 15.16
CA ASP A 224 -7.86 22.25 15.73
C ASP A 224 -6.48 22.50 15.09
N GLU A 225 -6.40 23.52 14.26
CA GLU A 225 -5.18 23.83 13.50
C GLU A 225 -4.03 24.31 14.40
N ALA A 226 -4.34 25.10 15.44
CA ALA A 226 -3.32 25.59 16.36
C ALA A 226 -2.72 24.45 17.19
N ALA A 227 -3.58 23.57 17.71
CA ALA A 227 -3.14 22.39 18.45
C ALA A 227 -2.40 21.40 17.54
N GLY A 228 -2.89 21.19 16.30
CA GLY A 228 -2.21 20.34 15.31
C GLY A 228 -0.83 20.88 14.94
N ARG A 229 -0.71 22.20 14.72
CA ARG A 229 0.57 22.86 14.43
C ARG A 229 1.55 22.68 15.57
N ALA A 230 1.14 22.90 16.81
CA ALA A 230 2.00 22.74 17.96
C ALA A 230 2.59 21.33 18.07
N VAL A 231 1.77 20.30 17.79
CA VAL A 231 2.27 18.91 17.75
C VAL A 231 3.26 18.70 16.61
N LEU A 232 2.96 19.20 15.40
CA LEU A 232 3.84 19.05 14.23
C LEU A 232 5.17 19.74 14.45
N GLU A 233 5.21 20.93 15.06
CA GLU A 233 6.45 21.66 15.39
C GLU A 233 7.37 20.87 16.34
N GLU A 234 6.80 20.02 17.20
CA GLU A 234 7.59 19.18 18.11
C GLU A 234 8.11 17.90 17.43
N ILE A 235 7.33 17.30 16.51
CA ILE A 235 7.64 15.97 15.96
C ILE A 235 8.33 16.00 14.59
N LEU A 236 8.24 17.13 13.85
CA LEU A 236 8.91 17.29 12.57
C LEU A 236 10.32 17.84 12.78
N GLN A 237 11.25 17.28 12.03
CA GLN A 237 12.64 17.73 12.00
C GLN A 237 12.94 18.37 10.64
N ARG A 238 13.84 19.34 10.62
CA ARG A 238 14.29 19.95 9.37
C ARG A 238 15.42 19.14 8.77
N ASP A 239 15.26 18.79 7.47
CA ASP A 239 16.26 18.09 6.66
C ASP A 239 16.43 18.85 5.33
N GLY A 240 17.43 19.73 5.26
CA GLY A 240 17.55 20.71 4.18
C GLY A 240 16.37 21.68 4.13
N ASP A 241 15.72 21.75 2.99
CA ASP A 241 14.54 22.60 2.78
C ASP A 241 13.21 21.89 3.13
N GLU A 242 13.24 20.62 3.56
CA GLU A 242 12.06 19.84 3.89
C GLU A 242 11.86 19.68 5.41
N LEU A 243 10.61 19.38 5.79
CA LEU A 243 10.23 18.91 7.11
C LEU A 243 10.02 17.41 7.07
N VAL A 244 10.60 16.68 8.02
CA VAL A 244 10.61 15.22 8.02
C VAL A 244 10.09 14.69 9.34
N PHE A 245 9.17 13.73 9.25
CA PHE A 245 8.75 12.90 10.35
C PHE A 245 9.46 11.55 10.27
N ASP A 246 10.24 11.22 11.30
CA ASP A 246 10.82 9.89 11.46
C ASP A 246 9.83 8.98 12.19
N GLY A 247 9.23 8.08 11.44
CA GLY A 247 8.33 7.05 11.96
C GLY A 247 9.04 5.79 12.47
N GLY A 248 10.37 5.76 12.47
CA GLY A 248 11.15 4.58 12.87
C GLY A 248 11.19 3.51 11.78
N VAL A 249 11.16 2.24 12.19
CA VAL A 249 11.27 1.08 11.29
C VAL A 249 9.97 0.30 11.24
N ALA A 250 9.43 0.14 10.03
CA ALA A 250 8.30 -0.75 9.78
C ALA A 250 8.74 -2.16 9.42
N LEU A 251 7.91 -3.13 9.79
CA LEU A 251 8.00 -4.51 9.36
C LEU A 251 6.87 -4.79 8.36
N SER A 252 7.21 -5.34 7.20
CA SER A 252 6.25 -5.89 6.24
C SER A 252 6.58 -7.35 5.95
N GLY A 253 5.53 -8.14 5.70
CA GLY A 253 5.67 -9.47 5.12
C GLY A 253 5.34 -9.44 3.64
N VAL A 254 6.03 -10.28 2.89
CA VAL A 254 5.73 -10.63 1.51
C VAL A 254 5.35 -12.09 1.49
N ALA A 255 4.11 -12.39 1.14
CA ALA A 255 3.67 -13.74 0.80
C ALA A 255 3.78 -13.92 -0.71
N HIS A 256 4.37 -15.03 -1.17
CA HIS A 256 4.40 -15.33 -2.59
C HIS A 256 4.26 -16.82 -2.85
N TRP A 257 3.57 -17.18 -3.93
CA TRP A 257 3.24 -18.56 -4.24
C TRP A 257 3.03 -18.78 -5.75
N GLN A 258 3.11 -20.03 -6.17
CA GLN A 258 2.66 -20.44 -7.50
C GLN A 258 1.13 -20.52 -7.52
N PRO A 259 0.44 -19.98 -8.54
CA PRO A 259 -0.99 -20.14 -8.66
C PRO A 259 -1.37 -21.62 -8.67
N ARG A 260 -2.50 -21.94 -8.06
CA ARG A 260 -3.05 -23.30 -8.12
C ARG A 260 -3.55 -23.58 -9.52
N GLU A 261 -3.36 -24.81 -9.99
CA GLU A 261 -3.95 -25.27 -11.23
C GLU A 261 -5.50 -25.22 -11.10
N SER A 262 -6.16 -24.56 -12.03
CA SER A 262 -7.63 -24.39 -12.08
C SER A 262 -8.32 -25.60 -12.70
#